data_81b8b69730b353d5355265f70bd3024c
#
_entry.id   81b8b69730b353d5355265f70bd3024c
#
_cell.length_a   1.000
_cell.length_b   1.000
_cell.length_c   1.000
_cell.angle_alpha   90.00
_cell.angle_beta   90.00
_cell.angle_gamma   90.00
#
_symmetry.space_group_name_H-M   'P 1'
#
loop_
_entity.id
_entity.type
_entity.pdbx_description
1 polymer ?
#
loop_
_entity_poly.entity_id
_entity_poly.type
_entity_poly.pdbx_seq_one_letter_code
_entity_poly.pdbx_strand_id
1 'polypeptide(L)' 'MSKKSQKENILEYLEIGNKITPLEALYQFGSFRLSAIIFELRQEGYNIITHNKSVDGKTFAEYELVKG' A
#
# COMPACT_ATOMS: atom_id res chain seq x y z
N MET A 1 1.76 -22.81 11.77
CA MET A 1 2.38 -21.65 11.15
C MET A 1 1.32 -20.69 10.70
N SER A 2 1.34 -19.48 11.22
CA SER A 2 0.33 -18.49 10.85
C SER A 2 0.76 -17.78 9.57
N LYS A 3 -0.16 -17.67 8.63
CA LYS A 3 0.06 -16.88 7.45
C LYS A 3 -0.30 -15.43 7.75
N LYS A 4 0.52 -14.52 7.32
CA LYS A 4 0.19 -13.11 7.43
C LYS A 4 -0.93 -12.79 6.45
N SER A 5 -1.82 -11.91 6.87
CA SER A 5 -2.87 -11.42 5.97
C SER A 5 -2.24 -10.52 4.91
N GLN A 6 -2.98 -10.25 3.84
CA GLN A 6 -2.52 -9.31 2.82
C GLN A 6 -2.24 -7.95 3.44
N LYS A 7 -3.07 -7.54 4.39
CA LYS A 7 -2.87 -6.27 5.08
C LYS A 7 -1.54 -6.23 5.82
N GLU A 8 -1.19 -7.30 6.53
CA GLU A 8 0.08 -7.38 7.25
C GLU A 8 1.26 -7.38 6.30
N ASN A 9 1.17 -8.12 5.20
CA ASN A 9 2.24 -8.16 4.20
C ASN A 9 2.46 -6.78 3.58
N ILE A 10 1.39 -6.08 3.26
CA ILE A 10 1.48 -4.75 2.68
C ILE A 10 2.04 -3.76 3.70
N LEU A 11 1.61 -3.86 4.95
CA LEU A 11 2.14 -3.00 6.00
C LEU A 11 3.64 -3.18 6.17
N GLU A 12 4.12 -4.42 6.21
CA GLU A 12 5.56 -4.69 6.31
C GLU A 12 6.32 -4.10 5.13
N TYR A 13 5.77 -4.25 3.94
CA TYR A 13 6.38 -3.72 2.74
C TYR A 13 6.55 -2.20 2.84
N LEU A 14 5.55 -1.53 3.40
CA LEU A 14 5.61 -0.08 3.61
C LEU A 14 6.56 0.29 4.74
N GLU A 15 6.61 -0.52 5.78
CA GLU A 15 7.45 -0.21 6.95
C GLU A 15 8.94 -0.25 6.65
N ILE A 16 9.35 -1.07 5.70
CA ILE A 16 10.76 -1.12 5.31
C ILE A 16 11.15 -0.01 4.33
N GLY A 17 10.23 0.90 4.03
CA GLY A 17 10.53 2.08 3.23
C GLY A 17 10.08 2.02 1.79
N ASN A 18 9.33 0.99 1.42
CA ASN A 18 8.82 0.86 0.06
C ASN A 18 7.50 1.62 -0.12
N LYS A 19 7.28 2.10 -1.32
CA LYS A 19 6.00 2.65 -1.73
C LYS A 19 5.26 1.58 -2.52
N ILE A 20 3.93 1.62 -2.49
CA ILE A 20 3.14 0.60 -3.17
C ILE A 20 2.08 1.24 -4.06
N THR A 21 1.90 0.68 -5.26
CA THR A 21 0.84 1.05 -6.18
C THR A 21 -0.17 -0.07 -6.25
N PRO A 22 -1.40 0.19 -6.75
CA PRO A 22 -2.38 -0.89 -6.94
C PRO A 22 -1.84 -2.02 -7.82
N LEU A 23 -1.05 -1.67 -8.83
CA LEU A 23 -0.47 -2.69 -9.71
C LEU A 23 0.54 -3.55 -8.97
N GLU A 24 1.38 -2.95 -8.14
CA GLU A 24 2.34 -3.69 -7.33
C GLU A 24 1.64 -4.57 -6.31
N ALA A 25 0.56 -4.10 -5.73
CA ALA A 25 -0.21 -4.91 -4.79
C ALA A 25 -0.76 -6.15 -5.48
N LEU A 26 -1.22 -5.99 -6.71
CA LEU A 26 -1.71 -7.11 -7.48
C LEU A 26 -0.60 -8.11 -7.81
N TYR A 27 0.53 -7.62 -8.32
CA TYR A 27 1.63 -8.49 -8.74
C TYR A 27 2.33 -9.17 -7.58
N GLN A 28 2.56 -8.45 -6.50
CA GLN A 28 3.35 -9.00 -5.40
C GLN A 28 2.53 -9.71 -4.34
N PHE A 29 1.30 -9.29 -4.14
CA PHE A 29 0.47 -9.83 -3.07
C PHE A 29 -0.86 -10.40 -3.56
N GLY A 30 -1.14 -10.30 -4.85
CA GLY A 30 -2.39 -10.77 -5.41
C GLY A 30 -3.61 -10.02 -4.89
N SER A 31 -3.44 -8.78 -4.50
CA SER A 31 -4.50 -8.03 -3.85
C SER A 31 -5.18 -7.04 -4.78
N PHE A 32 -6.50 -7.16 -4.90
CA PHE A 32 -7.33 -6.17 -5.59
C PHE A 32 -7.89 -5.13 -4.63
N ARG A 33 -7.55 -5.21 -3.35
CA ARG A 33 -8.18 -4.41 -2.30
C ARG A 33 -7.22 -3.44 -1.63
N LEU A 34 -6.22 -2.95 -2.39
CA LEU A 34 -5.22 -2.07 -1.80
C LEU A 34 -5.83 -0.84 -1.14
N SER A 35 -6.76 -0.16 -1.81
CA SER A 35 -7.36 1.04 -1.24
C SER A 35 -8.11 0.75 0.06
N ALA A 36 -8.78 -0.40 0.15
CA ALA A 36 -9.45 -0.79 1.39
C ALA A 36 -8.43 -1.06 2.49
N ILE A 37 -7.33 -1.73 2.14
CA ILE A 37 -6.26 -2.02 3.10
C ILE A 37 -5.63 -0.72 3.60
N ILE A 38 -5.36 0.22 2.70
CA ILE A 38 -4.82 1.52 3.09
C ILE A 38 -5.78 2.25 4.02
N PHE A 39 -7.07 2.20 3.72
CA PHE A 39 -8.08 2.81 4.58
C PHE A 39 -8.04 2.21 5.99
N GLU A 40 -7.99 0.88 6.07
CA GLU A 40 -7.93 0.19 7.36
C GLU A 40 -6.67 0.57 8.15
N LEU A 41 -5.54 0.64 7.48
CA LEU A 41 -4.29 1.01 8.14
C LEU A 41 -4.35 2.44 8.67
N ARG A 42 -4.95 3.35 7.93
CA ARG A 42 -5.14 4.72 8.40
C ARG A 42 -6.04 4.77 9.63
N GLN A 43 -7.06 3.92 9.67
CA GLN A 43 -7.94 3.83 10.83
C GLN A 43 -7.18 3.33 12.06
N GLU A 44 -6.15 2.54 11.86
CA GLU A 44 -5.33 2.02 12.96
C GLU A 44 -4.25 3.00 13.41
N GLY A 45 -4.15 4.15 12.76
CA GLY A 45 -3.23 5.19 13.17
C GLY A 45 -1.98 5.33 12.32
N TYR A 46 -1.85 4.54 11.27
CA TYR A 46 -0.70 4.66 10.37
C TYR A 46 -0.85 5.87 9.46
N ASN A 47 0.22 6.62 9.32
CA ASN A 47 0.22 7.81 8.49
C ASN A 47 0.66 7.45 7.08
N ILE A 48 -0.31 7.23 6.20
CA ILE A 48 -0.03 6.81 4.82
C ILE A 48 -0.41 7.95 3.88
N ILE A 49 0.57 8.39 3.09
CA ILE A 49 0.41 9.46 2.14
C ILE A 49 0.14 8.89 0.75
N THR A 50 -0.77 9.52 0.03
CA THR A 50 -1.05 9.17 -1.35
C THR A 50 -0.30 10.14 -2.26
N HIS A 51 0.56 9.60 -3.12
CA HIS A 51 1.22 10.36 -4.16
C HIS A 51 0.54 10.07 -5.49
N ASN A 52 0.19 11.10 -6.22
CA ASN A 52 -0.38 10.91 -7.55
C ASN A 52 0.76 10.93 -8.57
N LYS A 53 0.87 9.85 -9.34
CA LYS A 53 1.89 9.71 -10.37
C LYS A 53 1.24 9.68 -11.74
N SER A 54 1.94 10.18 -12.73
CA SER A 54 1.44 10.19 -14.10
C SER A 54 2.53 9.65 -15.02
N VAL A 55 2.20 8.64 -15.79
CA VAL A 55 3.10 8.04 -16.77
C VAL A 55 2.32 7.84 -18.07
N ASP A 56 2.82 8.40 -19.16
CA ASP A 56 2.19 8.28 -20.49
C ASP A 56 0.71 8.63 -20.46
N GLY A 57 0.36 9.72 -19.77
CA GLY A 57 -1.02 10.19 -19.68
C GLY A 57 -1.91 9.39 -18.76
N LYS A 58 -1.38 8.36 -18.09
CA LYS A 58 -2.13 7.57 -17.13
C LYS A 58 -1.76 7.99 -15.72
N THR A 59 -2.76 8.17 -14.86
CA THR A 59 -2.57 8.58 -13.48
C THR A 59 -2.83 7.40 -12.55
N PHE A 60 -1.97 7.22 -11.57
CA PHE A 60 -2.15 6.18 -10.57
C PHE A 60 -1.71 6.69 -9.20
N ALA A 61 -2.23 6.06 -8.17
CA ALA A 61 -1.88 6.41 -6.80
C ALA A 61 -0.71 5.55 -6.32
N GLU A 62 0.21 6.17 -5.58
CA GLU A 62 1.31 5.45 -4.94
C GLU A 62 1.25 5.79 -3.47
N TYR A 63 1.24 4.78 -2.61
CA TYR A 63 1.09 4.96 -1.17
C TYR A 63 2.43 4.80 -0.47
N GLU A 64 2.65 5.68 0.49
CA GLU A 64 3.89 5.67 1.28
C GLU A 64 3.57 5.82 2.75
N LEU A 65 4.15 4.95 3.58
CA LEU A 65 4.03 5.07 5.04
C LEU A 65 5.09 6.06 5.53
N VAL A 66 4.62 7.08 6.23
CA VAL A 66 5.50 8.08 6.83
C VAL A 66 5.62 7.79 8.31
N LYS A 67 6.85 7.55 8.75
CA LYS A 67 7.15 7.40 10.17
C LYS A 67 7.62 8.75 10.69
N GLY A 68 6.87 9.28 11.60
CA GLY A 68 7.19 10.60 12.06
C GLY A 68 7.46 10.71 13.51
#